data_cad2bd79b213ddcf27f2bc1cf8b4454d
#
_entry.id   cad2bd79b213ddcf27f2bc1cf8b4454d
#
_cell.length_a   1.000
_cell.length_b   1.000
_cell.length_c   1.000
_cell.angle_alpha   90.00
_cell.angle_beta   90.00
_cell.angle_gamma   90.00
#
_symmetry.space_group_name_H-M   'P 1'
#
loop_
_entity.id
_entity.type
_entity.pdbx_description
1 polymer ?
#
loop_
_entity_poly.entity_id
_entity_poly.type
_entity_poly.pdbx_seq_one_letter_code
_entity_poly.pdbx_strand_id
1 'polypeptide(L)'
;MKSKGDNFTILGTSTHSQNERVKNDYYATDPKAGKLLLELETFSENIWECACGEGHMSEVIKRYNQNVYSTDLIYRGYGIGEVDFLSSQRETDNVITNPPFSLFQEFAQKALSISKNKVALFGKLQALEGCKRASFIEKSPLETVYVFKKRINPMRNGKDCDENGKKWASTMAFAWFVWRKGYEGLPQIKWL
;
A
#
# COMPACT_ATOMS: atom_id res chain seq x y z
N MET A 1 -20.54 1.51 -47.39
CA MET A 1 -20.31 0.42 -46.42
C MET A 1 -19.21 0.88 -45.48
N LYS A 2 -19.57 1.22 -44.23
CA LYS A 2 -18.58 1.60 -43.18
C LYS A 2 -18.21 0.34 -42.43
N SER A 3 -16.92 -0.02 -42.37
CA SER A 3 -16.40 -1.14 -41.60
C SER A 3 -16.53 -0.83 -40.11
N LYS A 4 -17.13 -1.75 -39.38
CA LYS A 4 -17.11 -1.74 -37.92
C LYS A 4 -15.68 -2.05 -37.46
N GLY A 5 -15.00 -1.07 -36.84
CA GLY A 5 -13.74 -1.29 -36.18
C GLY A 5 -13.99 -2.09 -34.93
N ASP A 6 -13.33 -3.23 -34.80
CA ASP A 6 -13.29 -4.03 -33.58
C ASP A 6 -12.57 -3.27 -32.50
N ASN A 7 -13.30 -2.85 -31.47
CA ASN A 7 -12.74 -2.29 -30.25
C ASN A 7 -12.10 -3.42 -29.45
N PHE A 8 -10.81 -3.65 -29.64
CA PHE A 8 -10.01 -4.42 -28.70
C PHE A 8 -9.88 -3.62 -27.41
N THR A 9 -10.68 -3.98 -26.43
CA THR A 9 -10.51 -3.48 -25.06
C THR A 9 -9.26 -4.14 -24.48
N ILE A 10 -8.13 -3.43 -24.47
CA ILE A 10 -6.91 -3.88 -23.81
C ILE A 10 -7.23 -3.94 -22.31
N LEU A 11 -7.33 -5.14 -21.76
CA LEU A 11 -7.49 -5.40 -20.34
C LEU A 11 -6.32 -4.74 -19.59
N GLY A 12 -6.60 -3.64 -18.90
CA GLY A 12 -5.62 -2.96 -18.04
C GLY A 12 -5.41 -1.47 -18.25
N THR A 13 -5.90 -0.87 -19.33
CA THR A 13 -5.85 0.58 -19.52
C THR A 13 -7.24 1.18 -19.41
N SER A 14 -7.59 1.71 -18.25
CA SER A 14 -8.77 2.56 -18.15
C SER A 14 -8.45 3.91 -18.78
N THR A 15 -9.04 4.21 -19.94
CA THR A 15 -8.98 5.50 -20.64
C THR A 15 -9.68 6.64 -19.89
N HIS A 16 -10.17 6.40 -18.67
CA HIS A 16 -10.91 7.39 -17.88
C HIS A 16 -10.07 8.23 -16.92
N SER A 17 -8.73 8.13 -16.94
CA SER A 17 -7.92 8.76 -15.91
C SER A 17 -7.11 9.98 -16.36
N GLN A 18 -7.39 10.59 -17.50
CA GLN A 18 -6.68 11.83 -17.85
C GLN A 18 -7.15 13.07 -17.06
N ASN A 19 -8.31 13.02 -16.42
CA ASN A 19 -8.89 14.21 -15.79
C ASN A 19 -8.78 14.30 -14.27
N GLU A 20 -8.36 13.25 -13.56
CA GLU A 20 -8.15 13.31 -12.11
C GLU A 20 -7.12 12.29 -11.63
N ARG A 21 -5.86 12.47 -11.99
CA ARG A 21 -4.81 11.94 -11.13
C ARG A 21 -4.91 12.66 -9.80
N VAL A 22 -5.29 11.93 -8.77
CA VAL A 22 -5.34 12.46 -7.41
C VAL A 22 -4.01 13.13 -7.12
N LYS A 23 -4.06 14.41 -6.74
CA LYS A 23 -2.88 15.23 -6.46
C LYS A 23 -1.96 14.48 -5.49
N ASN A 24 -0.73 14.21 -5.89
CA ASN A 24 0.28 13.46 -5.14
C ASN A 24 0.01 11.96 -4.93
N ASP A 25 -0.72 11.29 -5.84
CA ASP A 25 -1.00 9.83 -5.78
C ASP A 25 -1.60 9.37 -4.43
N TYR A 26 -2.39 10.26 -3.78
CA TYR A 26 -3.00 9.99 -2.47
C TYR A 26 -4.25 9.13 -2.61
N TYR A 27 -4.17 7.92 -2.11
CA TYR A 27 -5.28 6.98 -1.98
C TYR A 27 -5.38 6.50 -0.53
N ALA A 28 -6.37 6.99 0.19
CA ALA A 28 -6.61 6.52 1.54
C ALA A 28 -6.94 5.02 1.53
N THR A 29 -6.37 4.31 2.48
CA THR A 29 -6.58 2.86 2.62
C THR A 29 -7.94 2.61 3.26
N ASP A 30 -8.73 1.70 2.68
CA ASP A 30 -9.92 1.17 3.36
C ASP A 30 -9.47 0.57 4.71
N PRO A 31 -10.01 1.04 5.86
CA PRO A 31 -9.67 0.50 7.17
C PRO A 31 -9.76 -1.02 7.28
N LYS A 32 -10.64 -1.64 6.48
CA LYS A 32 -10.78 -3.08 6.40
C LYS A 32 -9.51 -3.78 5.92
N ALA A 33 -8.74 -3.17 5.02
CA ALA A 33 -7.49 -3.76 4.54
C ALA A 33 -6.46 -3.89 5.67
N GLY A 34 -6.31 -2.84 6.49
CA GLY A 34 -5.44 -2.87 7.66
C GLY A 34 -5.90 -3.86 8.72
N LYS A 35 -7.21 -3.87 9.01
CA LYS A 35 -7.80 -4.81 9.96
C LYS A 35 -7.48 -6.26 9.59
N LEU A 36 -7.73 -6.66 8.34
CA LEU A 36 -7.48 -8.02 7.87
C LEU A 36 -5.99 -8.41 7.98
N LEU A 37 -5.06 -7.49 7.70
CA LEU A 37 -3.64 -7.75 7.91
C LEU A 37 -3.34 -8.03 9.39
N LEU A 38 -3.82 -7.16 10.29
CA LEU A 38 -3.50 -7.20 11.72
C LEU A 38 -4.20 -8.33 12.47
N GLU A 39 -5.21 -8.97 11.88
CA GLU A 39 -5.80 -10.21 12.37
C GLU A 39 -4.93 -11.45 12.09
N LEU A 40 -4.03 -11.38 11.09
CA LEU A 40 -3.15 -12.50 10.70
C LEU A 40 -1.68 -12.27 11.03
N GLU A 41 -1.25 -11.01 11.10
CA GLU A 41 0.14 -10.63 11.35
C GLU A 41 0.28 -9.87 12.67
N THR A 42 1.22 -10.31 13.49
CA THR A 42 1.59 -9.60 14.72
C THR A 42 2.79 -8.70 14.46
N PHE A 43 2.66 -7.44 14.85
CA PHE A 43 3.72 -6.46 14.87
C PHE A 43 3.97 -6.04 16.31
N SER A 44 5.14 -6.41 16.82
CA SER A 44 5.58 -6.01 18.17
C SER A 44 6.24 -4.64 18.12
N GLU A 45 6.34 -4.01 19.31
CA GLU A 45 7.10 -2.79 19.51
C GLU A 45 6.58 -1.59 18.70
N ASN A 46 7.50 -0.73 18.24
CA ASN A 46 7.17 0.51 17.58
C ASN A 46 6.82 0.30 16.09
N ILE A 47 5.75 0.90 15.66
CA ILE A 47 5.30 0.87 14.27
C ILE A 47 5.39 2.28 13.69
N TRP A 48 6.00 2.41 12.53
CA TRP A 48 5.98 3.64 11.76
C TRP A 48 5.04 3.52 10.58
N GLU A 49 3.98 4.34 10.57
CA GLU A 49 3.20 4.62 9.37
C GLU A 49 3.70 5.92 8.75
N CYS A 50 4.43 5.80 7.65
CA CYS A 50 5.22 6.87 7.07
C CYS A 50 4.55 7.59 5.88
N ALA A 51 3.31 7.23 5.56
CA ALA A 51 2.44 7.89 4.59
C ALA A 51 1.00 7.88 5.11
N CYS A 52 0.81 8.48 6.31
CA CYS A 52 -0.41 8.30 7.10
C CYS A 52 -1.64 9.02 6.53
N GLY A 53 -1.44 10.00 5.65
CA GLY A 53 -2.53 10.76 5.07
C GLY A 53 -3.44 11.38 6.14
N GLU A 54 -4.72 11.06 6.08
CA GLU A 54 -5.75 11.45 7.06
C GLU A 54 -5.84 10.51 8.27
N GLY A 55 -4.90 9.55 8.42
CA GLY A 55 -4.79 8.67 9.58
C GLY A 55 -5.65 7.41 9.57
N HIS A 56 -6.34 7.11 8.49
CA HIS A 56 -7.24 5.95 8.42
C HIS A 56 -6.56 4.62 8.80
N MET A 57 -5.33 4.39 8.31
CA MET A 57 -4.55 3.20 8.65
C MET A 57 -3.99 3.28 10.08
N SER A 58 -3.46 4.43 10.48
CA SER A 58 -2.93 4.66 11.82
C SER A 58 -3.96 4.34 12.91
N GLU A 59 -5.20 4.77 12.72
CA GLU A 59 -6.29 4.51 13.66
C GLU A 59 -6.65 3.02 13.74
N VAL A 60 -6.50 2.28 12.66
CA VAL A 60 -6.65 0.82 12.69
C VAL A 60 -5.48 0.19 13.45
N ILE A 61 -4.23 0.58 13.15
CA ILE A 61 -3.04 0.01 13.79
C ILE A 61 -3.07 0.26 15.31
N LYS A 62 -3.48 1.44 15.75
CA LYS A 62 -3.58 1.80 17.19
C LYS A 62 -4.51 0.89 18.00
N ARG A 63 -5.48 0.22 17.36
CA ARG A 63 -6.35 -0.75 18.05
C ARG A 63 -5.65 -2.05 18.38
N TYR A 64 -4.55 -2.35 17.70
CA TYR A 64 -3.74 -3.58 17.87
C TYR A 64 -2.40 -3.29 18.53
N ASN A 65 -1.89 -2.08 18.36
CA ASN A 65 -0.61 -1.64 18.93
C ASN A 65 -0.67 -0.13 19.23
N GLN A 66 -0.32 0.27 20.46
CA GLN A 66 -0.42 1.67 20.89
C GLN A 66 0.79 2.52 20.47
N ASN A 67 1.91 1.91 20.11
CA ASN A 67 3.15 2.60 19.76
C ASN A 67 3.23 2.89 18.28
N VAL A 68 2.35 3.76 17.77
CA VAL A 68 2.30 4.14 16.34
C VAL A 68 2.82 5.54 16.15
N TYR A 69 3.91 5.66 15.39
CA TYR A 69 4.45 6.92 14.91
C TYR A 69 3.92 7.18 13.49
N SER A 70 3.09 8.21 13.34
CA SER A 70 2.40 8.52 12.09
C SER A 70 2.94 9.80 11.48
N THR A 71 3.45 9.71 10.24
CA THR A 71 3.99 10.85 9.49
C THR A 71 3.51 10.85 8.04
N ASP A 72 3.56 11.98 7.39
CA ASP A 72 3.31 12.13 5.95
C ASP A 72 4.19 13.26 5.39
N LEU A 73 4.50 13.20 4.09
CA LEU A 73 5.17 14.30 3.40
C LEU A 73 4.28 15.55 3.37
N ILE A 74 2.96 15.37 3.32
CA ILE A 74 1.98 16.44 3.25
C ILE A 74 1.06 16.34 4.46
N TYR A 75 1.01 17.38 5.28
CA TYR A 75 0.07 17.43 6.40
C TYR A 75 -1.39 17.43 5.91
N ARG A 76 -2.18 16.45 6.38
CA ARG A 76 -3.58 16.27 6.00
C ARG A 76 -4.52 16.25 7.23
N GLY A 77 -4.13 16.93 8.32
CA GLY A 77 -4.91 16.99 9.56
C GLY A 77 -4.65 15.84 10.52
N TYR A 78 -3.66 14.97 10.25
CA TYR A 78 -3.31 13.84 11.11
C TYR A 78 -1.79 13.61 11.15
N GLY A 79 -1.28 13.13 12.29
CA GLY A 79 0.13 12.81 12.46
C GLY A 79 1.04 14.02 12.36
N ILE A 80 2.28 13.78 11.96
CA ILE A 80 3.29 14.80 11.74
C ILE A 80 3.49 14.97 10.23
N GLY A 81 3.24 16.16 9.71
CA GLY A 81 3.46 16.51 8.30
C GLY A 81 4.91 16.90 8.02
N GLU A 82 5.20 17.14 6.73
CA GLU A 82 6.49 17.60 6.21
C GLU A 82 7.66 16.65 6.53
N VAL A 83 7.37 15.36 6.69
CA VAL A 83 8.35 14.31 6.91
C VAL A 83 8.53 13.50 5.64
N ASP A 84 9.66 13.69 4.96
CA ASP A 84 10.03 12.83 3.83
C ASP A 84 10.60 11.51 4.35
N PHE A 85 9.83 10.44 4.19
CA PHE A 85 10.22 9.10 4.60
C PHE A 85 11.49 8.62 3.89
N LEU A 86 11.63 8.90 2.59
CA LEU A 86 12.75 8.39 1.80
C LEU A 86 14.09 9.00 2.23
N SER A 87 14.09 10.24 2.71
CA SER A 87 15.29 10.92 3.22
C SER A 87 15.55 10.70 4.72
N SER A 88 14.55 10.23 5.48
CA SER A 88 14.65 10.06 6.94
C SER A 88 15.67 9.00 7.33
N GLN A 89 16.39 9.23 8.43
CA GLN A 89 17.32 8.26 9.05
C GLN A 89 16.74 7.62 10.33
N ARG A 90 15.45 7.86 10.62
CA ARG A 90 14.81 7.31 11.79
C ARG A 90 14.66 5.79 11.67
N GLU A 91 15.22 5.05 12.62
CA GLU A 91 14.97 3.62 12.77
C GLU A 91 13.65 3.33 13.47
N THR A 92 13.07 2.18 13.19
CA THR A 92 11.85 1.68 13.85
C THR A 92 11.90 0.15 13.93
N ASP A 93 11.01 -0.45 14.72
CA ASP A 93 10.92 -1.90 14.75
C ASP A 93 10.14 -2.42 13.55
N ASN A 94 9.06 -1.75 13.17
CA ASN A 94 8.22 -2.15 12.05
C ASN A 94 7.77 -0.94 11.22
N VAL A 95 7.48 -1.18 9.93
CA VAL A 95 6.82 -0.22 9.05
C VAL A 95 5.53 -0.86 8.54
N ILE A 96 4.40 -0.15 8.69
CA ILE A 96 3.12 -0.53 8.05
C ILE A 96 2.58 0.71 7.36
N THR A 97 2.44 0.67 6.04
CA THR A 97 1.96 1.84 5.29
C THR A 97 1.35 1.48 3.93
N ASN A 98 0.57 2.40 3.39
CA ASN A 98 0.13 2.43 1.99
C ASN A 98 0.92 3.53 1.27
N PRO A 99 2.06 3.23 0.66
CA PRO A 99 2.88 4.22 0.00
C PRO A 99 2.25 4.71 -1.31
N PRO A 100 2.68 5.86 -1.86
CA PRO A 100 2.39 6.22 -3.24
C PRO A 100 2.80 5.07 -4.17
N PHE A 101 1.86 4.59 -5.01
CA PHE A 101 2.11 3.39 -5.82
C PHE A 101 3.24 3.55 -6.83
N SER A 102 3.52 4.78 -7.25
CA SER A 102 4.65 5.12 -8.12
C SER A 102 6.01 4.93 -7.42
N LEU A 103 6.05 5.01 -6.08
CA LEU A 103 7.26 4.91 -5.25
C LEU A 103 7.29 3.62 -4.41
N PHE A 104 6.48 2.62 -4.78
CA PHE A 104 6.34 1.39 -3.98
C PHE A 104 7.68 0.70 -3.70
N GLN A 105 8.54 0.57 -4.71
CA GLN A 105 9.83 -0.09 -4.56
C GLN A 105 10.79 0.71 -3.69
N GLU A 106 10.85 2.02 -3.89
CA GLU A 106 11.68 2.95 -3.11
C GLU A 106 11.29 2.91 -1.63
N PHE A 107 9.97 2.92 -1.35
CA PHE A 107 9.45 2.75 0.00
C PHE A 107 9.82 1.39 0.61
N ALA A 108 9.72 0.31 -0.16
CA ALA A 108 10.09 -1.02 0.30
C ALA A 108 11.59 -1.09 0.65
N GLN A 109 12.45 -0.60 -0.22
CA GLN A 109 13.90 -0.55 0.01
C GLN A 109 14.24 0.27 1.25
N LYS A 110 13.65 1.46 1.38
CA LYS A 110 13.86 2.34 2.53
C LYS A 110 13.35 1.70 3.82
N ALA A 111 12.14 1.18 3.83
CA ALA A 111 11.56 0.53 4.99
C ALA A 111 12.42 -0.65 5.47
N LEU A 112 12.92 -1.48 4.56
CA LEU A 112 13.81 -2.60 4.87
C LEU A 112 15.16 -2.14 5.43
N SER A 113 15.66 -0.98 5.02
CA SER A 113 16.94 -0.47 5.52
C SER A 113 16.86 0.03 6.97
N ILE A 114 15.70 0.55 7.41
CA ILE A 114 15.52 1.20 8.71
C ILE A 114 14.70 0.39 9.71
N SER A 115 13.99 -0.64 9.27
CA SER A 115 13.21 -1.51 10.16
C SER A 115 14.05 -2.63 10.74
N LYS A 116 13.75 -3.02 11.99
CA LYS A 116 14.44 -4.12 12.69
C LYS A 116 13.73 -5.46 12.52
N ASN A 117 12.40 -5.46 12.37
CA ASN A 117 11.59 -6.68 12.37
C ASN A 117 10.81 -6.86 11.05
N LYS A 118 9.67 -6.20 10.91
CA LYS A 118 8.75 -6.41 9.77
C LYS A 118 8.45 -5.13 9.00
N VAL A 119 8.21 -5.30 7.73
CA VAL A 119 7.69 -4.27 6.83
C VAL A 119 6.44 -4.81 6.16
N ALA A 120 5.34 -4.08 6.22
CA ALA A 120 4.11 -4.37 5.50
C ALA A 120 3.70 -3.19 4.62
N LEU A 121 3.71 -3.38 3.31
CA LEU A 121 3.28 -2.36 2.36
C LEU A 121 2.01 -2.81 1.63
N PHE A 122 1.01 -1.93 1.63
CA PHE A 122 -0.16 -2.09 0.77
C PHE A 122 0.18 -1.63 -0.64
N GLY A 123 -0.07 -2.48 -1.63
CA GLY A 123 0.30 -2.17 -3.01
C GLY A 123 -0.52 -2.89 -4.05
N LYS A 124 -0.34 -2.51 -5.31
CA LYS A 124 -0.92 -3.22 -6.45
C LYS A 124 -0.26 -4.59 -6.58
N LEU A 125 -1.05 -5.63 -6.84
CA LEU A 125 -0.51 -6.99 -7.06
C LEU A 125 0.49 -7.02 -8.24
N GLN A 126 0.34 -6.11 -9.20
CA GLN A 126 1.31 -5.88 -10.28
C GLN A 126 2.72 -5.49 -9.82
N ALA A 127 2.94 -5.17 -8.54
CA ALA A 127 4.30 -4.97 -8.02
C ALA A 127 5.16 -6.23 -8.15
N LEU A 128 4.56 -7.42 -8.26
CA LEU A 128 5.26 -8.68 -8.53
C LEU A 128 5.73 -8.81 -9.99
N GLU A 129 5.23 -7.98 -10.90
CA GLU A 129 5.51 -8.05 -12.33
C GLU A 129 6.62 -7.08 -12.73
N GLY A 130 7.41 -7.46 -13.72
CA GLY A 130 8.44 -6.64 -14.35
C GLY A 130 9.85 -6.92 -13.86
N CYS A 131 10.81 -7.05 -14.78
CA CYS A 131 12.17 -7.51 -14.53
C CYS A 131 12.90 -6.76 -13.40
N LYS A 132 12.78 -5.43 -13.34
CA LYS A 132 13.44 -4.63 -12.30
C LYS A 132 12.86 -4.91 -10.90
N ARG A 133 11.52 -4.98 -10.79
CA ARG A 133 10.83 -5.27 -9.53
C ARG A 133 11.05 -6.70 -9.09
N ALA A 134 10.97 -7.66 -10.02
CA ALA A 134 11.26 -9.07 -9.74
C ALA A 134 12.66 -9.24 -9.14
N SER A 135 13.68 -8.63 -9.74
CA SER A 135 15.06 -8.70 -9.22
C SER A 135 15.20 -8.14 -7.80
N PHE A 136 14.44 -7.11 -7.44
CA PHE A 136 14.40 -6.62 -6.05
C PHE A 136 13.68 -7.60 -5.12
N ILE A 137 12.50 -8.06 -5.52
CA ILE A 137 11.65 -8.95 -4.71
C ILE A 137 12.35 -10.28 -4.43
N GLU A 138 12.96 -10.89 -5.45
CA GLU A 138 13.70 -12.15 -5.33
C GLU A 138 14.88 -12.08 -4.35
N LYS A 139 15.53 -10.91 -4.25
CA LYS A 139 16.66 -10.68 -3.34
C LYS A 139 16.26 -10.13 -1.98
N SER A 140 15.00 -9.79 -1.80
CA SER A 140 14.48 -9.21 -0.55
C SER A 140 13.93 -10.32 0.36
N PRO A 141 13.89 -10.11 1.69
CA PRO A 141 13.32 -11.08 2.64
C PRO A 141 11.79 -11.05 2.62
N LEU A 142 11.16 -11.07 1.42
CA LEU A 142 9.71 -11.14 1.27
C LEU A 142 9.21 -12.48 1.79
N GLU A 143 8.38 -12.43 2.84
CA GLU A 143 7.85 -13.64 3.48
C GLU A 143 6.46 -14.00 2.94
N THR A 144 5.56 -13.03 2.87
CA THR A 144 4.16 -13.30 2.50
C THR A 144 3.58 -12.20 1.63
N VAL A 145 2.83 -12.61 0.62
CA VAL A 145 1.93 -11.74 -0.15
C VAL A 145 0.50 -12.13 0.19
N TYR A 146 -0.23 -11.23 0.86
CA TYR A 146 -1.63 -11.44 1.21
C TYR A 146 -2.53 -10.87 0.12
N VAL A 147 -3.22 -11.74 -0.59
CA VAL A 147 -4.16 -11.38 -1.66
C VAL A 147 -5.58 -11.35 -1.11
N PHE A 148 -6.35 -10.33 -1.41
CA PHE A 148 -7.73 -10.21 -0.93
C PHE A 148 -8.68 -11.11 -1.72
N LYS A 149 -9.44 -11.98 -1.03
CA LYS A 149 -10.54 -12.78 -1.62
C LYS A 149 -11.66 -11.88 -2.15
N LYS A 150 -11.96 -10.83 -1.39
CA LYS A 150 -12.91 -9.78 -1.82
C LYS A 150 -12.14 -8.53 -2.17
N ARG A 151 -12.47 -7.94 -3.31
CA ARG A 151 -11.77 -6.75 -3.79
C ARG A 151 -11.83 -5.61 -2.77
N ILE A 152 -10.66 -5.06 -2.46
CA ILE A 152 -10.51 -3.83 -1.70
C ILE A 152 -10.28 -2.70 -2.70
N ASN A 153 -11.06 -1.63 -2.57
CA ASN A 153 -10.90 -0.44 -3.38
C ASN A 153 -10.30 0.66 -2.50
N PRO A 154 -9.14 1.21 -2.86
CA PRO A 154 -8.61 2.37 -2.17
C PRO A 154 -9.60 3.53 -2.28
N MET A 155 -9.77 4.24 -1.18
CA MET A 155 -10.64 5.42 -1.13
C MET A 155 -9.99 6.58 -1.89
N ARG A 156 -10.75 7.26 -2.74
CA ARG A 156 -10.28 8.46 -3.42
C ARG A 156 -10.59 9.67 -2.56
N ASN A 157 -9.58 10.45 -2.20
CA ASN A 157 -9.74 11.61 -1.30
C ASN A 157 -10.55 11.26 -0.02
N GLY A 158 -10.24 10.11 0.60
CA GLY A 158 -10.92 9.66 1.82
C GLY A 158 -12.36 9.17 1.64
N LYS A 159 -12.90 9.09 0.40
CA LYS A 159 -14.28 8.64 0.12
C LYS A 159 -14.30 7.31 -0.60
N ASP A 160 -15.26 6.45 -0.25
CA ASP A 160 -15.49 5.15 -0.88
C ASP A 160 -16.49 5.20 -2.07
N CYS A 161 -17.13 6.36 -2.27
CA CYS A 161 -18.12 6.60 -3.32
C CYS A 161 -17.94 7.98 -3.98
N ASP A 162 -18.54 8.13 -5.16
CA ASP A 162 -18.63 9.39 -5.89
C ASP A 162 -19.71 10.32 -5.29
N GLU A 163 -19.87 11.50 -5.89
CA GLU A 163 -20.85 12.51 -5.47
C GLU A 163 -22.31 12.01 -5.53
N ASN A 164 -22.58 10.98 -6.31
CA ASN A 164 -23.89 10.36 -6.48
C ASN A 164 -24.08 9.13 -5.58
N GLY A 165 -23.15 8.86 -4.65
CA GLY A 165 -23.19 7.71 -3.76
C GLY A 165 -22.83 6.36 -4.43
N LYS A 166 -22.35 6.37 -5.68
CA LYS A 166 -21.90 5.15 -6.39
C LYS A 166 -20.51 4.79 -5.91
N LYS A 167 -20.36 3.58 -5.38
CA LYS A 167 -19.06 3.07 -4.93
C LYS A 167 -18.04 3.03 -6.05
N TRP A 168 -16.83 3.46 -5.76
CA TRP A 168 -15.71 3.34 -6.70
C TRP A 168 -15.47 1.87 -7.02
N ALA A 169 -15.38 1.56 -8.32
CA ALA A 169 -14.95 0.25 -8.79
C ALA A 169 -13.52 0.37 -9.32
N SER A 170 -12.65 -0.53 -8.88
CA SER A 170 -11.29 -0.64 -9.41
C SER A 170 -11.12 -1.96 -10.14
N THR A 171 -10.50 -1.93 -11.31
CA THR A 171 -10.04 -3.13 -12.02
C THR A 171 -8.73 -3.67 -11.42
N MET A 172 -8.05 -2.86 -10.59
CA MET A 172 -6.77 -3.19 -10.00
C MET A 172 -6.93 -4.16 -8.83
N ALA A 173 -6.10 -5.18 -8.77
CA ALA A 173 -5.95 -6.03 -7.61
C ALA A 173 -4.89 -5.47 -6.68
N PHE A 174 -5.19 -5.50 -5.38
CA PHE A 174 -4.27 -5.06 -4.31
C PHE A 174 -3.90 -6.23 -3.42
N ALA A 175 -2.77 -6.08 -2.73
CA ALA A 175 -2.26 -7.06 -1.78
C ALA A 175 -1.48 -6.34 -0.67
N TRP A 176 -1.27 -7.03 0.43
CA TRP A 176 -0.24 -6.70 1.40
C TRP A 176 1.02 -7.48 1.06
N PHE A 177 2.14 -6.80 1.02
CA PHE A 177 3.47 -7.38 0.89
C PHE A 177 4.13 -7.30 2.26
N VAL A 178 4.45 -8.45 2.85
CA VAL A 178 5.04 -8.53 4.19
C VAL A 178 6.44 -9.11 4.08
N TRP A 179 7.41 -8.30 4.46
CA TRP A 179 8.81 -8.70 4.62
C TRP A 179 9.11 -8.93 6.10
N ARG A 180 9.93 -9.93 6.39
CA ARG A 180 10.46 -10.17 7.73
C ARG A 180 11.98 -10.18 7.70
N LYS A 181 12.61 -9.35 8.49
CA LYS A 181 14.08 -9.27 8.58
C LYS A 181 14.66 -10.64 8.91
N GLY A 182 15.67 -11.05 8.13
CA GLY A 182 16.31 -12.37 8.28
C GLY A 182 15.51 -13.56 7.74
N TYR A 183 14.42 -13.33 7.01
CA TYR A 183 13.71 -14.41 6.31
C TYR A 183 14.49 -14.86 5.07
N GLU A 184 14.76 -16.15 4.96
CA GLU A 184 15.52 -16.77 3.87
C GLU A 184 14.69 -17.77 3.04
N GLY A 185 13.39 -17.91 3.37
CA GLY A 185 12.47 -18.81 2.64
C GLY A 185 11.92 -18.22 1.36
N LEU A 186 11.21 -19.04 0.58
CA LEU A 186 10.47 -18.56 -0.58
C LEU A 186 9.23 -17.78 -0.16
N PRO A 187 8.86 -16.72 -0.90
CA PRO A 187 7.63 -15.97 -0.63
C PRO A 187 6.40 -16.86 -0.67
N GLN A 188 5.52 -16.70 0.29
CA GLN A 188 4.24 -17.42 0.37
C GLN A 188 3.11 -16.53 -0.12
N ILE A 189 2.13 -17.11 -0.81
CA ILE A 189 0.87 -16.43 -1.14
C ILE A 189 -0.21 -16.92 -0.18
N LYS A 190 -0.86 -15.99 0.51
CA LYS A 190 -1.99 -16.28 1.41
C LYS A 190 -3.19 -15.39 1.03
N TRP A 191 -4.38 -15.80 1.45
CA TRP A 191 -5.62 -15.09 1.14
C TRP A 191 -6.26 -14.50 2.39
N LEU A 192 -6.58 -13.21 2.30
CA LEU A 192 -7.37 -12.44 3.28
C LEU A 192 -8.87 -12.54 2.99
#